data_b0145c55daa3d675c160570bf888f2ae
#
_entry.id   b0145c55daa3d675c160570bf888f2ae
#
_cell.length_a   1.000
_cell.length_b   1.000
_cell.length_c   1.000
_cell.angle_alpha   90.00
_cell.angle_beta   90.00
_cell.angle_gamma   90.00
#
_symmetry.space_group_name_H-M   'P 1'
#
loop_
_entity.id
_entity.type
_entity.pdbx_description
1 polymer ?
#
loop_
_entity_poly.entity_id
_entity_poly.type
_entity_poly.pdbx_seq_one_letter_code
_entity_poly.pdbx_strand_id
1 'polypeptide(L)'
;MSNYLKTIILILLLGIVFPTFVFADKFEDAIKSINRRDYETAYKTIVPLAEKGQAAAQLVLGMMYFKGTGVEKNIIESDKWLYISEALGQEAGKKNRIFVERQMNSDQITKAHQLAKDWLKKR
;
A
#
# COMPACT_ATOMS: atom_id res chain seq x y z
N MET A 1 5.50 40.22 -9.87
CA MET A 1 5.20 39.14 -10.81
C MET A 1 6.40 38.29 -11.19
N SER A 2 7.58 38.88 -11.25
CA SER A 2 8.78 38.15 -11.69
C SER A 2 9.37 37.17 -10.67
N ASN A 3 9.21 37.38 -9.36
CA ASN A 3 9.87 36.56 -8.34
C ASN A 3 9.26 35.17 -8.18
N TYR A 4 7.94 35.05 -8.28
CA TYR A 4 7.25 33.76 -8.20
C TYR A 4 7.56 32.89 -9.43
N LEU A 5 7.53 33.50 -10.62
CA LEU A 5 7.82 32.81 -11.87
C LEU A 5 9.28 32.32 -11.90
N LYS A 6 10.23 33.15 -11.46
CA LYS A 6 11.65 32.78 -11.33
C LYS A 6 11.85 31.66 -10.32
N THR A 7 11.14 31.68 -9.20
CA THR A 7 11.22 30.63 -8.17
C THR A 7 10.64 29.31 -8.69
N ILE A 8 9.52 29.36 -9.39
CA ILE A 8 8.90 28.16 -10.00
C ILE A 8 9.80 27.58 -11.08
N ILE A 9 10.38 28.43 -11.94
CA ILE A 9 11.31 28.01 -12.99
C ILE A 9 12.59 27.42 -12.37
N LEU A 10 13.12 28.02 -11.30
CA LEU A 10 14.29 27.51 -10.59
C LEU A 10 14.02 26.14 -9.95
N ILE A 11 12.86 25.93 -9.37
CA ILE A 11 12.42 24.64 -8.81
C ILE A 11 12.34 23.58 -9.92
N LEU A 12 11.82 23.94 -11.10
CA LEU A 12 11.74 23.05 -12.26
C LEU A 12 13.13 22.72 -12.85
N LEU A 13 14.05 23.70 -12.87
CA LEU A 13 15.40 23.54 -13.39
C LEU A 13 16.33 22.77 -12.46
N LEU A 14 16.12 22.85 -11.14
CA LEU A 14 16.92 22.09 -10.16
C LEU A 14 16.50 20.63 -10.02
N GLY A 15 15.50 20.19 -10.80
CA GLY A 15 15.08 18.80 -10.81
C GLY A 15 14.65 18.31 -9.42
N ILE A 16 14.08 19.19 -8.60
CA ILE A 16 13.41 18.76 -7.37
C ILE A 16 12.20 17.96 -7.79
N VAL A 17 12.45 16.73 -8.18
CA VAL A 17 11.42 15.73 -8.39
C VAL A 17 10.76 15.49 -7.05
N PHE A 18 9.51 15.88 -6.94
CA PHE A 18 8.71 15.56 -5.76
C PHE A 18 8.83 14.06 -5.47
N PRO A 19 9.00 13.64 -4.21
CA PRO A 19 9.14 12.24 -3.85
C PRO A 19 7.99 11.35 -4.33
N THR A 20 6.84 11.94 -4.67
CA THR A 20 5.68 11.25 -5.24
C THR A 20 5.97 10.52 -6.55
N PHE A 21 6.86 11.05 -7.40
CA PHE A 21 7.20 10.42 -8.68
C PHE A 21 7.99 9.12 -8.49
N VAL A 22 8.93 9.09 -7.53
CA VAL A 22 9.73 7.89 -7.23
C VAL A 22 8.86 6.75 -6.70
N PHE A 23 7.85 7.06 -5.89
CA PHE A 23 6.93 6.06 -5.35
C PHE A 23 6.01 5.46 -6.42
N ALA A 24 5.54 6.27 -7.38
CA ALA A 24 4.73 5.80 -8.51
C ALA A 24 5.51 4.81 -9.39
N ASP A 25 6.79 5.09 -9.69
CA ASP A 25 7.65 4.19 -10.47
C ASP A 25 7.87 2.84 -9.78
N LYS A 26 8.14 2.86 -8.47
CA LYS A 26 8.34 1.61 -7.71
C LYS A 26 7.08 0.78 -7.59
N PHE A 27 5.92 1.40 -7.44
CA PHE A 27 4.65 0.70 -7.45
C PHE A 27 4.40 0.02 -8.80
N GLU A 28 4.65 0.73 -9.89
CA GLU A 28 4.54 0.17 -11.24
C GLU A 28 5.50 -1.01 -11.44
N ASP A 29 6.74 -0.90 -10.97
CA ASP A 29 7.71 -2.01 -11.01
C ASP A 29 7.21 -3.24 -10.26
N ALA A 30 6.58 -3.05 -9.10
CA ALA A 30 5.96 -4.14 -8.36
C ALA A 30 4.81 -4.80 -9.15
N ILE A 31 3.95 -4.01 -9.79
CA ILE A 31 2.88 -4.54 -10.64
C ILE A 31 3.43 -5.32 -11.83
N LYS A 32 4.51 -4.83 -12.47
CA LYS A 32 5.21 -5.58 -13.53
C LYS A 32 5.75 -6.92 -13.03
N SER A 33 6.30 -6.95 -11.82
CA SER A 33 6.78 -8.19 -11.19
C SER A 33 5.63 -9.18 -10.95
N ILE A 34 4.48 -8.70 -10.47
CA ILE A 34 3.27 -9.52 -10.31
C ILE A 34 2.83 -10.11 -11.64
N ASN A 35 2.81 -9.31 -12.70
CA ASN A 35 2.40 -9.75 -14.04
C ASN A 35 3.34 -10.83 -14.62
N ARG A 36 4.61 -10.79 -14.25
CA ARG A 36 5.59 -11.83 -14.59
C ARG A 36 5.58 -13.02 -13.64
N ARG A 37 4.71 -13.00 -12.64
CA ARG A 37 4.64 -14.00 -11.55
C ARG A 37 5.90 -14.06 -10.68
N ASP A 38 6.69 -12.98 -10.67
CA ASP A 38 7.81 -12.80 -9.76
C ASP A 38 7.30 -12.18 -8.46
N TYR A 39 6.59 -12.99 -7.68
CA TYR A 39 5.91 -12.53 -6.47
C TYR A 39 6.87 -12.18 -5.34
N GLU A 40 8.03 -12.81 -5.30
CA GLU A 40 9.04 -12.51 -4.29
C GLU A 40 9.58 -11.07 -4.46
N THR A 41 9.96 -10.71 -5.67
CA THR A 41 10.38 -9.34 -6.00
C THR A 41 9.25 -8.33 -5.78
N ALA A 42 8.03 -8.69 -6.19
CA ALA A 42 6.86 -7.85 -5.97
C ALA A 42 6.63 -7.57 -4.47
N TYR A 43 6.68 -8.59 -3.63
CA TYR A 43 6.52 -8.45 -2.18
C TYR A 43 7.57 -7.52 -1.57
N LYS A 44 8.85 -7.75 -1.90
CA LYS A 44 9.97 -6.91 -1.42
C LYS A 44 9.83 -5.45 -1.84
N THR A 45 9.22 -5.18 -2.99
CA THR A 45 9.01 -3.83 -3.50
C THR A 45 7.77 -3.17 -2.88
N ILE A 46 6.68 -3.94 -2.68
CA ILE A 46 5.41 -3.45 -2.14
C ILE A 46 5.50 -3.11 -0.65
N VAL A 47 6.20 -3.90 0.15
CA VAL A 47 6.25 -3.71 1.62
C VAL A 47 6.70 -2.31 2.00
N PRO A 48 7.82 -1.77 1.50
CA PRO A 48 8.24 -0.41 1.86
C PRO A 48 7.22 0.67 1.46
N LEU A 49 6.54 0.50 0.32
CA LEU A 49 5.53 1.44 -0.15
C LEU A 49 4.28 1.43 0.75
N ALA A 50 3.84 0.25 1.15
CA ALA A 50 2.73 0.08 2.09
C ALA A 50 3.04 0.68 3.47
N GLU A 51 4.24 0.41 3.98
CA GLU A 51 4.73 0.96 5.26
C GLU A 51 4.81 2.49 5.25
N LYS A 52 5.13 3.10 4.13
CA LYS A 52 5.15 4.56 3.96
C LYS A 52 3.76 5.18 3.77
N GLY A 53 2.70 4.37 3.69
CA GLY A 53 1.33 4.85 3.63
C GLY A 53 0.70 4.94 2.25
N GLN A 54 1.29 4.33 1.23
CA GLN A 54 0.67 4.27 -0.08
C GLN A 54 -0.51 3.28 -0.07
N ALA A 55 -1.72 3.81 -0.14
CA ALA A 55 -2.95 3.01 0.00
C ALA A 55 -3.10 1.93 -1.08
N ALA A 56 -2.69 2.20 -2.31
CA ALA A 56 -2.70 1.20 -3.38
C ALA A 56 -1.72 0.05 -3.10
N ALA A 57 -0.55 0.33 -2.55
CA ALA A 57 0.42 -0.69 -2.15
C ALA A 57 -0.11 -1.54 -0.98
N GLN A 58 -0.80 -0.93 -0.04
CA GLN A 58 -1.44 -1.64 1.07
C GLN A 58 -2.53 -2.60 0.60
N LEU A 59 -3.32 -2.20 -0.40
CA LEU A 59 -4.30 -3.07 -1.05
C LEU A 59 -3.62 -4.30 -1.66
N VAL A 60 -2.57 -4.10 -2.43
CA VAL A 60 -1.81 -5.18 -3.07
C VAL A 60 -1.19 -6.09 -2.01
N LEU A 61 -0.57 -5.53 -0.98
CA LEU A 61 0.02 -6.29 0.12
C LEU A 61 -1.02 -7.14 0.86
N GLY A 62 -2.18 -6.57 1.14
CA GLY A 62 -3.30 -7.30 1.75
C GLY A 62 -3.72 -8.51 0.92
N MET A 63 -3.81 -8.35 -0.39
CA MET A 63 -4.16 -9.45 -1.30
C MET A 63 -3.03 -10.49 -1.45
N MET A 64 -1.77 -10.08 -1.37
CA MET A 64 -0.64 -11.01 -1.35
C MET A 64 -0.67 -11.92 -0.10
N TYR A 65 -0.95 -11.36 1.06
CA TYR A 65 -1.15 -12.14 2.28
C TYR A 65 -2.37 -13.06 2.21
N PHE A 66 -3.45 -12.63 1.59
CA PHE A 66 -4.64 -13.46 1.39
C PHE A 66 -4.38 -14.68 0.50
N LYS A 67 -3.66 -14.46 -0.60
CA LYS A 67 -3.35 -15.51 -1.58
C LYS A 67 -2.13 -16.35 -1.21
N GLY A 68 -1.25 -15.86 -0.35
CA GLY A 68 0.04 -16.47 -0.09
C GLY A 68 0.99 -16.36 -1.28
N THR A 69 0.99 -15.23 -1.99
CA THR A 69 1.86 -14.96 -3.14
C THR A 69 3.03 -14.07 -2.73
N GLY A 70 4.25 -14.59 -2.83
CA GLY A 70 5.47 -13.89 -2.40
C GLY A 70 5.69 -13.81 -0.90
N VAL A 71 4.74 -14.28 -0.11
CA VAL A 71 4.75 -14.33 1.35
C VAL A 71 3.83 -15.46 1.81
N GLU A 72 4.07 -16.00 3.00
CA GLU A 72 3.18 -16.98 3.60
C GLU A 72 1.79 -16.42 3.81
N LYS A 73 0.76 -17.19 3.46
CA LYS A 73 -0.65 -16.80 3.66
C LYS A 73 -0.92 -16.46 5.12
N ASN A 74 -1.50 -15.27 5.33
CA ASN A 74 -1.89 -14.80 6.67
C ASN A 74 -3.14 -13.92 6.56
N ILE A 75 -4.28 -14.47 6.95
CA ILE A 75 -5.58 -13.79 6.78
C ILE A 75 -5.71 -12.55 7.70
N ILE A 76 -5.06 -12.57 8.89
CA ILE A 76 -5.07 -11.42 9.81
C ILE A 76 -4.24 -10.28 9.24
N GLU A 77 -3.04 -10.55 8.72
CA GLU A 77 -2.22 -9.54 8.04
C GLU A 77 -2.93 -9.00 6.78
N SER A 78 -3.60 -9.88 6.04
CA SER A 78 -4.40 -9.47 4.89
C SER A 78 -5.45 -8.43 5.29
N ASP A 79 -6.29 -8.77 6.25
CA ASP A 79 -7.37 -7.88 6.69
C ASP A 79 -6.86 -6.58 7.31
N LYS A 80 -5.77 -6.64 8.09
CA LYS A 80 -5.09 -5.45 8.61
C LYS A 80 -4.71 -4.47 7.49
N TRP A 81 -4.03 -4.95 6.46
CA TRP A 81 -3.58 -4.08 5.38
C TRP A 81 -4.73 -3.56 4.52
N LEU A 82 -5.77 -4.36 4.31
CA LEU A 82 -6.97 -3.93 3.60
C LEU A 82 -7.75 -2.85 4.39
N TYR A 83 -7.84 -3.00 5.71
CA TYR A 83 -8.42 -1.98 6.60
C TYR A 83 -7.65 -0.64 6.51
N ILE A 84 -6.33 -0.69 6.59
CA ILE A 84 -5.47 0.50 6.49
C ILE A 84 -5.63 1.16 5.12
N SER A 85 -5.64 0.37 4.05
CA SER A 85 -5.84 0.83 2.68
C SER A 85 -7.18 1.58 2.51
N GLU A 86 -8.26 1.01 3.05
CA GLU A 86 -9.57 1.67 3.08
C GLU A 86 -9.53 2.99 3.85
N ALA A 87 -8.94 2.99 5.04
CA ALA A 87 -8.82 4.18 5.89
C ALA A 87 -8.01 5.30 5.23
N LEU A 88 -7.06 4.96 4.37
CA LEU A 88 -6.24 5.92 3.64
C LEU A 88 -6.79 6.26 2.24
N GLY A 89 -8.04 5.92 1.97
CA GLY A 89 -8.79 6.41 0.81
C GLY A 89 -8.84 5.49 -0.39
N GLN A 90 -8.35 4.25 -0.29
CA GLN A 90 -8.46 3.26 -1.37
C GLN A 90 -9.81 2.54 -1.27
N GLU A 91 -10.75 2.90 -2.12
CA GLU A 91 -12.12 2.36 -2.11
C GLU A 91 -12.15 0.82 -2.27
N ALA A 92 -11.30 0.28 -3.14
CA ALA A 92 -11.18 -1.16 -3.33
C ALA A 92 -10.74 -1.91 -2.06
N GLY A 93 -10.09 -1.23 -1.11
CA GLY A 93 -9.73 -1.79 0.20
C GLY A 93 -10.94 -2.31 0.96
N LYS A 94 -12.02 -1.53 1.00
CA LYS A 94 -13.28 -1.92 1.66
C LYS A 94 -13.89 -3.19 1.04
N LYS A 95 -14.01 -3.22 -0.27
CA LYS A 95 -14.60 -4.36 -0.98
C LYS A 95 -13.79 -5.64 -0.72
N ASN A 96 -12.48 -5.56 -0.81
CA ASN A 96 -11.60 -6.70 -0.60
C ASN A 96 -11.58 -7.12 0.89
N ARG A 97 -11.63 -6.16 1.82
CA ARG A 97 -11.71 -6.45 3.26
C ARG A 97 -12.98 -7.24 3.59
N ILE A 98 -14.13 -6.80 3.12
CA ILE A 98 -15.40 -7.52 3.33
C ILE A 98 -15.33 -8.95 2.78
N PHE A 99 -14.72 -9.14 1.62
CA PHE A 99 -14.53 -10.46 1.04
C PHE A 99 -13.65 -11.37 1.91
N VAL A 100 -12.55 -10.83 2.44
CA VAL A 100 -11.64 -11.57 3.32
C VAL A 100 -12.30 -11.88 4.67
N GLU A 101 -12.98 -10.93 5.27
CA GLU A 101 -13.66 -11.08 6.58
C GLU A 101 -14.73 -12.17 6.57
N ARG A 102 -15.36 -12.45 5.43
CA ARG A 102 -16.31 -13.57 5.31
C ARG A 102 -15.68 -14.94 5.57
N GLN A 103 -14.36 -15.03 5.52
CA GLN A 103 -13.58 -16.25 5.75
C GLN A 103 -12.88 -16.24 7.11
N MET A 104 -13.16 -15.23 7.94
CA MET A 104 -12.55 -15.04 9.24
C MET A 104 -13.58 -15.25 10.36
N ASN A 105 -13.10 -15.66 11.52
CA ASN A 105 -13.90 -15.62 12.74
C ASN A 105 -13.79 -14.23 13.42
N SER A 106 -14.64 -13.99 14.43
CA SER A 106 -14.70 -12.69 15.12
C SER A 106 -13.40 -12.30 15.81
N ASP A 107 -12.67 -13.26 16.36
CA ASP A 107 -11.40 -13.00 17.05
C ASP A 107 -10.31 -12.58 16.07
N GLN A 108 -10.25 -13.21 14.90
CA GLN A 108 -9.33 -12.84 13.82
C GLN A 108 -9.62 -11.42 13.31
N ILE A 109 -10.89 -11.08 13.07
CA ILE A 109 -11.31 -9.75 12.63
C ILE A 109 -10.94 -8.70 13.68
N THR A 110 -11.26 -8.94 14.95
CA THR A 110 -10.91 -8.05 16.06
C THR A 110 -9.40 -7.81 16.13
N LYS A 111 -8.61 -8.87 16.01
CA LYS A 111 -7.14 -8.79 16.03
C LYS A 111 -6.61 -7.96 14.86
N ALA A 112 -7.09 -8.22 13.65
CA ALA A 112 -6.68 -7.49 12.46
C ALA A 112 -7.01 -6.00 12.56
N HIS A 113 -8.22 -5.66 12.99
CA HIS A 113 -8.65 -4.27 13.16
C HIS A 113 -7.85 -3.55 14.25
N GLN A 114 -7.51 -4.23 15.35
CA GLN A 114 -6.67 -3.64 16.40
C GLN A 114 -5.28 -3.32 15.86
N LEU A 115 -4.66 -4.24 15.15
CA LEU A 115 -3.35 -4.04 14.51
C LEU A 115 -3.38 -2.88 13.50
N ALA A 116 -4.46 -2.77 12.73
CA ALA A 116 -4.64 -1.69 11.76
C ALA A 116 -4.76 -0.33 12.45
N LYS A 117 -5.58 -0.23 13.49
CA LYS A 117 -5.75 1.00 14.28
C LYS A 117 -4.47 1.42 14.96
N ASP A 118 -3.71 0.48 15.50
CA ASP A 118 -2.42 0.76 16.13
C ASP A 118 -1.40 1.30 15.10
N TRP A 119 -1.39 0.72 13.91
CA TRP A 119 -0.56 1.21 12.82
C TRP A 119 -0.94 2.64 12.41
N LEU A 120 -2.24 2.93 12.26
CA LEU A 120 -2.74 4.26 11.91
C LEU A 120 -2.43 5.33 12.95
N LYS A 121 -2.39 4.97 14.24
CA LYS A 121 -2.06 5.90 15.34
C LYS A 121 -0.60 6.34 15.36
N LYS A 122 0.31 5.54 14.79
CA LYS A 122 1.76 5.82 14.78
C LYS A 122 2.19 6.74 13.66
N ARG A 123 1.27 7.28 12.90
CA ARG A 123 1.54 8.12 11.74
C ARG A 123 1.45 9.61 12.09
#